data_fe10c8c0bf96194cbd820f39f0894a04
#
_entry.id   fe10c8c0bf96194cbd820f39f0894a04
#
_cell.length_a   1.000
_cell.length_b   1.000
_cell.length_c   1.000
_cell.angle_alpha   90.00
_cell.angle_beta   90.00
_cell.angle_gamma   90.00
#
_symmetry.space_group_name_H-M   'P 1'
#
loop_
_entity.id
_entity.type
_entity.pdbx_description
1 polymer ?
#
loop_
_entity_poly.entity_id
_entity_poly.type
_entity_poly.pdbx_seq_one_letter_code
_entity_poly.pdbx_strand_id
1 'polypeptide(L)'
;MKRIKILSFVLPLLALLFSACTLETDNDAGRMEGMWHLVKIESMTSAANEDLSAQVIFWSFQAKLLQMEDKTGQHYSYLYRFRIDNDQLTLTSPYQFDRENGDRPLTAYESTLGLYGIKSLTPVFRIEKIDRRKMLLNDGAVRLYFDKF
;
A
#
# COMPACT_ATOMS: atom_id res chain seq x y z
N MET A 1 -57.38 13.90 -17.97
CA MET A 1 -56.20 14.39 -18.72
C MET A 1 -55.13 15.06 -17.86
N LYS A 2 -55.40 15.47 -16.62
CA LYS A 2 -54.40 16.09 -15.73
C LYS A 2 -53.38 15.07 -15.12
N ARG A 3 -53.69 13.80 -15.02
CA ARG A 3 -52.84 12.78 -14.37
C ARG A 3 -51.66 12.29 -15.25
N ILE A 4 -51.77 12.41 -16.56
CA ILE A 4 -50.72 11.98 -17.50
C ILE A 4 -49.54 12.96 -17.55
N LYS A 5 -49.79 14.26 -17.31
CA LYS A 5 -48.73 15.29 -17.32
C LYS A 5 -47.76 15.20 -16.12
N ILE A 6 -48.23 14.71 -14.96
CA ILE A 6 -47.40 14.54 -13.79
C ILE A 6 -46.49 13.32 -13.95
N LEU A 7 -46.97 12.24 -14.56
CA LEU A 7 -46.17 11.04 -14.80
C LEU A 7 -45.06 11.29 -15.80
N SER A 8 -45.30 12.19 -16.81
CA SER A 8 -44.29 12.54 -17.82
C SER A 8 -43.15 13.43 -17.26
N PHE A 9 -43.35 14.09 -16.10
CA PHE A 9 -42.33 14.93 -15.47
C PHE A 9 -41.54 14.17 -14.39
N VAL A 10 -42.13 13.15 -13.79
CA VAL A 10 -41.49 12.33 -12.73
C VAL A 10 -40.49 11.34 -13.34
N LEU A 11 -40.75 10.84 -14.54
CA LEU A 11 -39.89 9.87 -15.22
C LEU A 11 -38.48 10.42 -15.56
N PRO A 12 -38.31 11.64 -16.12
CA PRO A 12 -36.99 12.21 -16.37
C PRO A 12 -36.27 12.64 -15.07
N LEU A 13 -37.00 13.00 -14.01
CA LEU A 13 -36.41 13.34 -12.71
C LEU A 13 -35.83 12.09 -12.03
N LEU A 14 -36.47 10.95 -12.17
CA LEU A 14 -35.99 9.67 -11.62
C LEU A 14 -34.75 9.17 -12.37
N ALA A 15 -34.64 9.45 -13.68
CA ALA A 15 -33.47 9.09 -14.47
C ALA A 15 -32.20 9.88 -14.10
N LEU A 16 -32.37 11.10 -13.56
CA LEU A 16 -31.24 11.93 -13.08
C LEU A 16 -30.65 11.44 -11.77
N LEU A 17 -31.37 10.61 -11.00
CA LEU A 17 -30.88 10.06 -9.74
C LEU A 17 -29.94 8.86 -9.93
N PHE A 18 -29.90 8.24 -11.11
CA PHE A 18 -29.02 7.12 -11.42
C PHE A 18 -27.67 7.51 -12.01
N SER A 19 -27.46 8.80 -12.32
CA SER A 19 -26.18 9.28 -12.86
C SER A 19 -25.24 9.82 -11.78
N ALA A 20 -25.57 9.70 -10.50
CA ALA A 20 -24.71 10.12 -9.43
C ALA A 20 -23.90 8.92 -8.89
N CYS A 21 -22.60 9.06 -8.93
CA CYS A 21 -21.58 8.26 -8.29
C CYS A 21 -21.13 7.01 -9.07
N THR A 22 -20.44 7.19 -10.17
CA THR A 22 -19.19 6.47 -10.31
C THR A 22 -18.21 7.16 -9.35
N LEU A 23 -18.12 6.67 -8.13
CA LEU A 23 -16.95 6.92 -7.32
C LEU A 23 -15.81 6.25 -8.09
N GLU A 24 -15.06 7.02 -8.88
CA GLU A 24 -13.75 6.60 -9.33
C GLU A 24 -12.91 6.52 -8.05
N THR A 25 -12.94 5.35 -7.43
CA THR A 25 -11.92 4.98 -6.47
C THR A 25 -10.67 4.76 -7.31
N ASP A 26 -9.85 5.80 -7.38
CA ASP A 26 -8.51 5.79 -7.95
C ASP A 26 -7.68 4.84 -7.08
N ASN A 27 -7.89 3.53 -7.28
CA ASN A 27 -7.26 2.47 -6.50
C ASN A 27 -5.99 2.02 -7.22
N ASP A 28 -4.92 2.79 -7.04
CA ASP A 28 -3.60 2.44 -7.56
C ASP A 28 -3.05 1.16 -6.90
N ALA A 29 -3.60 0.75 -5.76
CA ALA A 29 -3.17 -0.45 -5.04
C ALA A 29 -3.49 -1.75 -5.79
N GLY A 30 -4.64 -1.82 -6.50
CA GLY A 30 -5.02 -2.98 -7.30
C GLY A 30 -4.88 -4.30 -6.54
N ARG A 31 -4.09 -5.23 -7.08
CA ARG A 31 -3.80 -6.54 -6.46
C ARG A 31 -3.01 -6.44 -5.15
N MET A 32 -2.33 -5.32 -4.89
CA MET A 32 -1.56 -5.10 -3.66
C MET A 32 -2.43 -4.59 -2.52
N GLU A 33 -3.67 -4.15 -2.78
CA GLU A 33 -4.54 -3.60 -1.75
C GLU A 33 -4.69 -4.52 -0.54
N GLY A 34 -4.67 -3.90 0.66
CA GLY A 34 -4.83 -4.55 1.95
C GLY A 34 -3.52 -4.75 2.70
N MET A 35 -3.55 -5.62 3.69
CA MET A 35 -2.47 -5.80 4.65
C MET A 35 -1.66 -7.06 4.34
N TRP A 36 -0.32 -6.92 4.37
CA TRP A 36 0.64 -7.96 4.07
C TRP A 36 1.63 -8.11 5.22
N HIS A 37 1.76 -9.31 5.75
CA HIS A 37 2.72 -9.67 6.77
C HIS A 37 4.09 -9.93 6.13
N LEU A 38 5.11 -9.16 6.49
CA LEU A 38 6.49 -9.42 6.07
C LEU A 38 7.04 -10.60 6.85
N VAL A 39 7.26 -11.72 6.19
CA VAL A 39 7.65 -12.99 6.85
C VAL A 39 9.12 -13.33 6.68
N LYS A 40 9.82 -12.75 5.68
CA LYS A 40 11.24 -13.01 5.44
C LYS A 40 11.88 -11.89 4.64
N ILE A 41 13.11 -11.54 5.01
CA ILE A 41 14.03 -10.71 4.22
C ILE A 41 15.21 -11.60 3.82
N GLU A 42 15.46 -11.71 2.53
CA GLU A 42 16.58 -12.47 1.95
C GLU A 42 17.57 -11.51 1.31
N SER A 43 18.83 -11.56 1.73
CA SER A 43 19.89 -10.78 1.09
C SER A 43 20.23 -11.37 -0.29
N MET A 44 20.30 -10.53 -1.32
CA MET A 44 20.70 -10.92 -2.65
C MET A 44 22.23 -10.93 -2.82
N THR A 45 22.97 -10.32 -1.87
CA THR A 45 24.43 -10.14 -1.93
C THR A 45 25.18 -11.01 -0.94
N SER A 46 24.49 -11.66 -0.01
CA SER A 46 25.07 -12.54 1.00
C SER A 46 24.13 -13.72 1.28
N ALA A 47 24.63 -14.73 2.00
CA ALA A 47 23.79 -15.85 2.45
C ALA A 47 22.86 -15.50 3.64
N ALA A 48 22.80 -14.23 4.05
CA ALA A 48 21.99 -13.80 5.17
C ALA A 48 20.50 -13.81 4.83
N ASN A 49 19.74 -14.52 5.65
CA ASN A 49 18.28 -14.55 5.63
C ASN A 49 17.76 -14.19 7.01
N GLU A 50 16.75 -13.36 7.05
CA GLU A 50 16.08 -12.97 8.28
C GLU A 50 14.65 -13.52 8.25
N ASP A 51 14.35 -14.44 9.18
CA ASP A 51 13.00 -14.97 9.37
C ASP A 51 12.23 -14.03 10.30
N LEU A 52 11.18 -13.42 9.78
CA LEU A 52 10.29 -12.49 10.46
C LEU A 52 8.90 -13.09 10.73
N SER A 53 8.70 -14.38 10.48
CA SER A 53 7.39 -15.03 10.58
C SER A 53 6.78 -14.95 12.00
N ALA A 54 7.61 -14.85 13.04
CA ALA A 54 7.17 -14.65 14.42
C ALA A 54 7.01 -13.17 14.82
N GLN A 55 7.43 -12.24 13.99
CA GLN A 55 7.28 -10.80 14.20
C GLN A 55 5.99 -10.29 13.55
N VAL A 56 5.51 -9.15 14.00
CA VAL A 56 4.25 -8.58 13.54
C VAL A 56 4.49 -7.31 12.70
N ILE A 57 5.31 -7.48 11.67
CA ILE A 57 5.71 -6.42 10.73
C ILE A 57 4.79 -6.46 9.52
N PHE A 58 4.11 -5.36 9.24
CA PHE A 58 3.11 -5.29 8.17
C PHE A 58 3.35 -4.13 7.21
N TRP A 59 3.02 -4.40 5.95
CA TRP A 59 2.84 -3.40 4.89
C TRP A 59 1.37 -3.36 4.50
N SER A 60 0.76 -2.19 4.61
CA SER A 60 -0.65 -1.98 4.29
C SER A 60 -0.78 -1.01 3.11
N PHE A 61 -1.32 -1.50 2.00
CA PHE A 61 -1.57 -0.70 0.80
C PHE A 61 -3.03 -0.28 0.75
N GLN A 62 -3.28 1.02 0.63
CA GLN A 62 -4.63 1.57 0.49
C GLN A 62 -4.58 2.81 -0.41
N ALA A 63 -5.39 2.83 -1.45
CA ALA A 63 -5.41 3.90 -2.46
C ALA A 63 -4.00 4.16 -3.02
N LYS A 64 -3.35 5.27 -2.64
CA LYS A 64 -2.01 5.68 -3.09
C LYS A 64 -0.97 5.68 -1.96
N LEU A 65 -1.33 5.12 -0.79
CA LEU A 65 -0.47 5.10 0.39
C LEU A 65 -0.09 3.69 0.78
N LEU A 66 1.16 3.53 1.16
CA LEU A 66 1.70 2.39 1.87
C LEU A 66 2.01 2.81 3.29
N GLN A 67 1.47 2.09 4.28
CA GLN A 67 1.88 2.18 5.68
C GLN A 67 2.69 0.94 6.03
N MET A 68 3.86 1.15 6.63
CA MET A 68 4.68 0.10 7.23
C MET A 68 4.60 0.23 8.74
N GLU A 69 4.30 -0.86 9.44
CA GLU A 69 4.01 -0.83 10.86
C GLU A 69 4.53 -2.08 11.57
N ASP A 70 5.18 -1.86 12.72
CA ASP A 70 5.39 -2.88 13.73
C ASP A 70 4.20 -2.84 14.71
N LYS A 71 3.39 -3.90 14.71
CA LYS A 71 2.18 -3.99 15.54
C LYS A 71 2.47 -4.10 17.04
N THR A 72 3.73 -4.31 17.45
CA THR A 72 4.13 -4.21 18.86
C THR A 72 4.18 -2.76 19.35
N GLY A 73 4.27 -1.78 18.43
CA GLY A 73 4.43 -0.37 18.77
C GLY A 73 5.83 0.00 19.28
N GLN A 74 6.81 -0.90 19.19
CA GLN A 74 8.18 -0.64 19.65
C GLN A 74 9.00 0.19 18.66
N HIS A 75 8.59 0.21 17.39
CA HIS A 75 9.28 0.93 16.32
C HIS A 75 8.33 1.91 15.65
N TYR A 76 8.92 2.98 15.08
CA TYR A 76 8.17 3.95 14.31
C TYR A 76 7.51 3.31 13.08
N SER A 77 6.29 3.73 12.79
CA SER A 77 5.61 3.44 11.54
C SER A 77 6.02 4.45 10.48
N TYR A 78 5.99 4.03 9.22
CA TYR A 78 6.35 4.88 8.09
C TYR A 78 5.25 4.88 7.05
N LEU A 79 5.10 5.99 6.37
CA LEU A 79 4.18 6.18 5.24
C LEU A 79 5.00 6.47 3.98
N TYR A 80 4.57 5.88 2.89
CA TYR A 80 5.07 6.16 1.55
C TYR A 80 3.91 6.41 0.59
N ARG A 81 4.12 7.27 -0.38
CA ARG A 81 3.33 7.19 -1.61
C ARG A 81 3.93 6.11 -2.49
N PHE A 82 3.08 5.40 -3.23
CA PHE A 82 3.54 4.39 -4.15
C PHE A 82 2.90 4.56 -5.52
N ARG A 83 3.58 3.99 -6.52
CA ARG A 83 3.10 3.84 -7.88
C ARG A 83 3.49 2.45 -8.37
N ILE A 84 2.57 1.81 -9.07
CA ILE A 84 2.81 0.54 -9.75
C ILE A 84 2.78 0.82 -11.25
N ASP A 85 3.83 0.42 -11.94
CA ASP A 85 3.93 0.49 -13.40
C ASP A 85 4.43 -0.86 -13.89
N ASN A 86 3.57 -1.61 -14.57
CA ASN A 86 3.79 -3.02 -14.93
C ASN A 86 4.14 -3.87 -13.68
N ASP A 87 5.36 -4.42 -13.63
CA ASP A 87 5.86 -5.21 -12.51
C ASP A 87 6.79 -4.41 -11.58
N GLN A 88 6.71 -3.08 -11.62
CA GLN A 88 7.56 -2.20 -10.82
C GLN A 88 6.74 -1.45 -9.79
N LEU A 89 7.12 -1.57 -8.52
CA LEU A 89 6.61 -0.80 -7.40
C LEU A 89 7.63 0.27 -7.04
N THR A 90 7.27 1.53 -7.15
CA THR A 90 8.11 2.68 -6.75
C THR A 90 7.55 3.32 -5.49
N LEU A 91 8.38 3.49 -4.47
CA LEU A 91 8.04 4.17 -3.22
C LEU A 91 8.65 5.56 -3.19
N THR A 92 7.84 6.57 -2.88
CA THR A 92 8.26 7.98 -2.83
C THR A 92 7.66 8.69 -1.63
N SER A 93 8.13 9.90 -1.35
CA SER A 93 7.61 10.78 -0.30
C SER A 93 7.49 10.06 1.05
N PRO A 94 8.60 9.60 1.63
CA PRO A 94 8.58 8.92 2.91
C PRO A 94 8.29 9.87 4.06
N TYR A 95 7.47 9.41 5.01
CA TYR A 95 7.16 10.07 6.26
C TYR A 95 7.26 9.11 7.42
N GLN A 96 7.79 9.58 8.56
CA GLN A 96 7.57 8.94 9.83
C GLN A 96 6.16 9.30 10.31
N PHE A 97 5.35 8.29 10.59
CA PHE A 97 3.98 8.49 11.04
C PHE A 97 3.95 8.85 12.53
N ASP A 98 3.38 10.01 12.85
CA ASP A 98 3.22 10.48 14.23
C ASP A 98 1.89 11.21 14.37
N ARG A 99 0.92 10.54 15.00
CA ARG A 99 -0.42 11.12 15.21
C ARG A 99 -0.45 12.26 16.20
N GLU A 100 0.47 12.30 17.14
CA GLU A 100 0.46 13.28 18.21
C GLU A 100 1.12 14.59 17.79
N ASN A 101 2.25 14.50 17.06
CA ASN A 101 3.06 15.67 16.71
C ASN A 101 2.99 16.02 15.21
N GLY A 102 2.26 15.22 14.42
CA GLY A 102 2.18 15.34 12.96
C GLY A 102 3.28 14.55 12.24
N ASP A 103 2.95 14.05 11.05
CA ASP A 103 3.85 13.24 10.25
C ASP A 103 5.12 14.02 9.88
N ARG A 104 6.28 13.43 10.09
CA ARG A 104 7.57 14.02 9.80
C ARG A 104 8.13 13.51 8.47
N PRO A 105 8.33 14.37 7.45
CA PRO A 105 8.95 13.96 6.21
C PRO A 105 10.40 13.49 6.44
N LEU A 106 10.79 12.39 5.78
CA LEU A 106 12.16 11.92 5.80
C LEU A 106 12.94 12.56 4.64
N THR A 107 14.06 13.19 4.97
CA THR A 107 15.00 13.78 4.00
C THR A 107 16.26 12.95 3.81
N ALA A 108 16.47 11.94 4.68
CA ALA A 108 17.58 11.01 4.62
C ALA A 108 17.14 9.61 5.07
N TYR A 109 17.89 8.60 4.64
CA TYR A 109 17.65 7.21 5.06
C TYR A 109 17.86 7.06 6.56
N GLU A 110 16.92 6.37 7.22
CA GLU A 110 16.99 5.99 8.63
C GLU A 110 17.13 4.47 8.77
N SER A 111 18.01 4.02 9.65
CA SER A 111 18.32 2.58 9.81
C SER A 111 17.11 1.74 10.24
N THR A 112 16.14 2.33 10.94
CA THR A 112 14.87 1.69 11.32
C THR A 112 14.01 1.27 10.14
N LEU A 113 14.19 1.88 8.97
CA LEU A 113 13.56 1.43 7.73
C LEU A 113 14.01 0.02 7.33
N GLY A 114 15.22 -0.38 7.76
CA GLY A 114 15.75 -1.72 7.53
C GLY A 114 14.90 -2.84 8.14
N LEU A 115 14.21 -2.58 9.26
CA LEU A 115 13.26 -3.50 9.88
C LEU A 115 12.12 -3.89 8.92
N TYR A 116 11.72 -2.97 8.07
CA TYR A 116 10.68 -3.16 7.06
C TYR A 116 11.23 -3.66 5.72
N GLY A 117 12.52 -3.98 5.64
CA GLY A 117 13.18 -4.42 4.41
C GLY A 117 13.57 -3.28 3.46
N ILE A 118 13.45 -2.03 3.88
CA ILE A 118 13.80 -0.85 3.08
C ILE A 118 15.30 -0.56 3.22
N LYS A 119 16.01 -0.44 2.10
CA LYS A 119 17.47 -0.21 2.06
C LYS A 119 17.88 1.15 1.50
N SER A 120 16.94 1.91 0.95
CA SER A 120 17.16 3.27 0.45
C SER A 120 15.95 4.15 0.75
N LEU A 121 16.11 5.47 0.67
CA LEU A 121 15.03 6.41 1.01
C LEU A 121 13.81 6.27 0.07
N THR A 122 14.06 6.07 -1.21
CA THR A 122 13.01 5.93 -2.25
C THR A 122 13.24 4.67 -3.06
N PRO A 123 12.95 3.47 -2.49
CA PRO A 123 13.26 2.21 -3.15
C PRO A 123 12.33 1.94 -4.33
N VAL A 124 12.86 1.15 -5.27
CA VAL A 124 12.11 0.60 -6.39
C VAL A 124 12.21 -0.91 -6.32
N PHE A 125 11.07 -1.58 -6.31
CA PHE A 125 11.00 -3.03 -6.28
C PHE A 125 10.46 -3.57 -7.59
N ARG A 126 11.01 -4.67 -8.06
CA ARG A 126 10.35 -5.53 -9.03
C ARG A 126 9.38 -6.45 -8.29
N ILE A 127 8.16 -6.54 -8.77
CA ILE A 127 7.14 -7.48 -8.29
C ILE A 127 7.42 -8.82 -8.97
N GLU A 128 8.09 -9.75 -8.29
CA GLU A 128 8.41 -11.08 -8.83
C GLU A 128 7.21 -12.01 -8.79
N LYS A 129 6.37 -11.83 -7.78
CA LYS A 129 5.13 -12.60 -7.60
C LYS A 129 4.11 -11.77 -6.83
N ILE A 130 2.86 -11.87 -7.25
CA ILE A 130 1.71 -11.42 -6.46
C ILE A 130 0.50 -12.28 -6.79
N ASP A 131 -0.09 -12.89 -5.78
CA ASP A 131 -1.36 -13.61 -5.85
C ASP A 131 -2.23 -13.28 -4.62
N ARG A 132 -3.31 -14.01 -4.41
CA ARG A 132 -4.23 -13.75 -3.30
C ARG A 132 -3.63 -13.95 -1.91
N ARG A 133 -2.51 -14.65 -1.79
CA ARG A 133 -1.91 -15.07 -0.51
C ARG A 133 -0.46 -14.67 -0.35
N LYS A 134 0.28 -14.50 -1.44
CA LYS A 134 1.73 -14.32 -1.42
C LYS A 134 2.13 -13.14 -2.30
N MET A 135 3.10 -12.39 -1.81
CA MET A 135 3.75 -11.35 -2.57
C MET A 135 5.27 -11.47 -2.39
N LEU A 136 6.01 -11.26 -3.48
CA LEU A 136 7.46 -11.31 -3.52
C LEU A 136 7.98 -10.07 -4.23
N LEU A 137 8.74 -9.25 -3.51
CA LEU A 137 9.34 -8.01 -4.00
C LEU A 137 10.86 -8.13 -3.99
N ASN A 138 11.53 -7.51 -4.97
CA ASN A 138 12.98 -7.54 -5.12
C ASN A 138 13.51 -6.16 -5.57
N ASP A 139 14.38 -5.52 -4.78
CA ASP A 139 15.02 -4.24 -5.11
C ASP A 139 16.47 -4.40 -5.63
N GLY A 140 16.94 -5.65 -5.84
CA GLY A 140 18.30 -5.99 -6.24
C GLY A 140 19.26 -6.23 -5.07
N ALA A 141 19.02 -5.65 -3.89
CA ALA A 141 19.78 -5.88 -2.68
C ALA A 141 19.13 -6.91 -1.75
N VAL A 142 17.81 -6.85 -1.66
CA VAL A 142 17.01 -7.77 -0.85
C VAL A 142 15.78 -8.27 -1.61
N ARG A 143 15.32 -9.44 -1.23
CA ARG A 143 14.05 -10.02 -1.63
C ARG A 143 13.14 -10.11 -0.40
N LEU A 144 11.94 -9.57 -0.50
CA LEU A 144 10.96 -9.48 0.58
C LEU A 144 9.82 -10.44 0.31
N TYR A 145 9.54 -11.29 1.29
CA TYR A 145 8.47 -12.28 1.23
C TYR A 145 7.32 -11.88 2.14
N PHE A 146 6.12 -11.87 1.58
CA PHE A 146 4.91 -11.47 2.30
C PHE A 146 3.82 -12.53 2.20
N ASP A 147 3.08 -12.66 3.29
CA ASP A 147 1.84 -13.39 3.37
C ASP A 147 0.67 -12.40 3.49
N LYS A 148 -0.43 -12.65 2.78
CA LYS A 148 -1.65 -11.85 2.90
C LYS A 148 -2.27 -12.09 4.27
N PHE A 149 -2.61 -10.98 4.94
CA PHE A 149 -3.30 -11.00 6.22
C PHE A 149 -4.82 -10.98 6.05
#